data_d4e385fc691f593a24f6a626617f8776
#
_entry.id   d4e385fc691f593a24f6a626617f8776
#
_cell.length_a   1.000
_cell.length_b   1.000
_cell.length_c   1.000
_cell.angle_alpha   90.00
_cell.angle_beta   90.00
_cell.angle_gamma   90.00
#
_symmetry.space_group_name_H-M   'P 1'
#
loop_
_entity.id
_entity.type
_entity.pdbx_description
1 polymer ?
#
loop_
_entity_poly.entity_id
_entity_poly.type
_entity_poly.pdbx_seq_one_letter_code
_entity_poly.pdbx_strand_id
1 'polypeptide(L)'
;KAFFCPVAPPRGIAAAVVRGIDTQVGSDVSIWPGVTLGDRVTIGARVTLYPGVFIGNDTTIGDDTLLYPNVVVREGCTIGARVIIHSGTVIGSDGFGYVQDQGRHYKIPQLGGVTIEDDVELGANVTVDRATLGQTVIKQGTKVDNLVQIAHNVTIGAHSILVAQVGIAGSTCVGHHVMIGGQAGLADHIVI
;
A
#
# COMPACT_ATOMS: atom_id res chain seq x y z
N LYS A 1 -20.83 -4.11 -13.69
CA LYS A 1 -20.51 -3.86 -15.11
C LYS A 1 -19.19 -3.12 -15.14
N ALA A 2 -18.14 -3.79 -15.61
CA ALA A 2 -16.85 -3.15 -15.85
C ALA A 2 -17.00 -2.17 -17.02
N PHE A 3 -17.15 -0.89 -16.72
CA PHE A 3 -17.04 0.15 -17.72
C PHE A 3 -15.55 0.48 -17.89
N PHE A 4 -15.01 0.15 -19.07
CA PHE A 4 -13.73 0.65 -19.59
C PHE A 4 -12.43 0.31 -18.86
N CYS A 5 -12.13 -0.96 -18.64
CA CYS A 5 -10.72 -1.36 -18.63
C CYS A 5 -10.55 -2.44 -19.71
N PRO A 6 -9.94 -2.15 -20.84
CA PRO A 6 -9.52 -3.22 -21.75
C PRO A 6 -8.49 -4.04 -20.96
N VAL A 7 -8.87 -5.27 -20.60
CA VAL A 7 -7.93 -6.22 -20.00
C VAL A 7 -6.90 -6.53 -21.09
N ALA A 8 -5.72 -5.92 -20.99
CA ALA A 8 -4.63 -6.29 -21.87
C ALA A 8 -4.26 -7.76 -21.62
N PRO A 9 -3.94 -8.52 -22.66
CA PRO A 9 -3.52 -9.91 -22.47
C PRO A 9 -2.28 -9.99 -21.60
N PRO A 10 -2.13 -11.04 -20.79
CA PRO A 10 -0.97 -11.23 -19.93
C PRO A 10 0.33 -11.17 -20.76
N ARG A 11 1.32 -10.43 -20.26
CA ARG A 11 2.63 -10.29 -20.92
C ARG A 11 3.65 -11.30 -20.43
N GLY A 12 3.34 -12.04 -19.35
CA GLY A 12 4.30 -12.86 -18.65
C GLY A 12 5.30 -12.03 -17.86
N ILE A 13 6.45 -12.59 -17.53
CA ILE A 13 7.52 -11.96 -16.75
C ILE A 13 8.61 -11.50 -17.71
N ALA A 14 8.90 -10.21 -17.74
CA ALA A 14 9.96 -9.66 -18.58
C ALA A 14 11.34 -10.11 -18.10
N ALA A 15 12.30 -10.30 -19.04
CA ALA A 15 13.64 -10.78 -18.74
C ALA A 15 14.44 -9.86 -17.79
N ALA A 16 14.12 -8.55 -17.78
CA ALA A 16 14.81 -7.56 -16.93
C ALA A 16 14.14 -7.38 -15.54
N VAL A 17 13.35 -8.34 -15.09
CA VAL A 17 12.80 -8.38 -13.72
C VAL A 17 13.84 -8.95 -12.77
N VAL A 18 14.13 -8.23 -11.69
CA VAL A 18 14.98 -8.74 -10.60
C VAL A 18 14.10 -9.52 -9.64
N ARG A 19 14.52 -10.74 -9.30
CA ARG A 19 13.77 -11.61 -8.37
C ARG A 19 14.69 -12.11 -7.27
N GLY A 20 14.23 -11.95 -6.03
CA GLY A 20 14.84 -12.59 -4.86
C GLY A 20 14.59 -14.10 -4.80
N ILE A 21 15.15 -14.72 -3.78
CA ILE A 21 15.00 -16.17 -3.52
C ILE A 21 13.59 -16.48 -3.03
N ASP A 22 13.10 -17.69 -3.31
CA ASP A 22 11.81 -18.22 -2.88
C ASP A 22 10.59 -17.35 -3.27
N THR A 23 10.73 -16.57 -4.37
CA THR A 23 9.62 -15.78 -4.92
C THR A 23 8.63 -16.68 -5.66
N GLN A 24 7.35 -16.61 -5.29
CA GLN A 24 6.25 -17.32 -5.93
C GLN A 24 5.44 -16.36 -6.80
N VAL A 25 5.09 -16.78 -8.01
CA VAL A 25 4.32 -15.97 -8.96
C VAL A 25 3.21 -16.81 -9.56
N GLY A 26 1.98 -16.32 -9.45
CA GLY A 26 0.77 -16.97 -9.98
C GLY A 26 0.70 -16.95 -11.50
N SER A 27 -0.41 -17.46 -12.04
CA SER A 27 -0.66 -17.52 -13.50
C SER A 27 -1.08 -16.18 -14.08
N ASP A 28 -0.91 -16.04 -15.40
CA ASP A 28 -1.44 -14.94 -16.22
C ASP A 28 -0.99 -13.53 -15.78
N VAL A 29 0.18 -13.43 -15.20
CA VAL A 29 0.74 -12.15 -14.72
C VAL A 29 1.29 -11.30 -15.87
N SER A 30 1.42 -9.99 -15.63
CA SER A 30 2.09 -9.02 -16.49
C SER A 30 3.13 -8.27 -15.67
N ILE A 31 4.37 -8.76 -15.62
CA ILE A 31 5.47 -8.13 -14.87
C ILE A 31 6.44 -7.48 -15.85
N TRP A 32 6.47 -6.15 -15.83
CA TRP A 32 7.20 -5.33 -16.78
C TRP A 32 8.69 -5.21 -16.46
N PRO A 33 9.52 -4.78 -17.43
CA PRO A 33 10.94 -4.53 -17.19
C PRO A 33 11.16 -3.50 -16.07
N GLY A 34 12.23 -3.71 -15.27
CA GLY A 34 12.60 -2.81 -14.18
C GLY A 34 11.79 -3.01 -12.88
N VAL A 35 10.95 -4.04 -12.81
CA VAL A 35 10.34 -4.49 -11.56
C VAL A 35 11.37 -5.22 -10.72
N THR A 36 11.36 -4.95 -9.40
CA THR A 36 12.19 -5.65 -8.42
C THR A 36 11.31 -6.34 -7.40
N LEU A 37 11.49 -7.65 -7.24
CA LEU A 37 10.85 -8.48 -6.23
C LEU A 37 11.93 -8.94 -5.23
N GLY A 38 11.70 -8.69 -3.95
CA GLY A 38 12.54 -9.17 -2.86
C GLY A 38 12.41 -10.68 -2.62
N ASP A 39 13.00 -11.13 -1.53
CA ASP A 39 12.95 -12.54 -1.12
C ASP A 39 11.59 -12.91 -0.56
N ARG A 40 11.15 -14.16 -0.78
CA ARG A 40 9.90 -14.74 -0.24
C ARG A 40 8.65 -13.92 -0.56
N VAL A 41 8.67 -13.23 -1.70
CA VAL A 41 7.50 -12.50 -2.20
C VAL A 41 6.52 -13.48 -2.83
N THR A 42 5.24 -13.29 -2.55
CA THR A 42 4.14 -14.04 -3.19
C THR A 42 3.29 -13.11 -4.03
N ILE A 43 3.19 -13.39 -5.32
CA ILE A 43 2.36 -12.66 -6.29
C ILE A 43 1.23 -13.59 -6.75
N GLY A 44 0.00 -13.13 -6.63
CA GLY A 44 -1.21 -13.85 -7.06
C GLY A 44 -1.35 -13.97 -8.58
N ALA A 45 -2.44 -14.54 -9.02
CA ALA A 45 -2.78 -14.69 -10.43
C ALA A 45 -3.25 -13.35 -11.03
N ARG A 46 -3.01 -13.14 -12.33
CA ARG A 46 -3.45 -11.97 -13.13
C ARG A 46 -3.00 -10.62 -12.58
N VAL A 47 -1.97 -10.61 -11.75
CA VAL A 47 -1.36 -9.37 -11.23
C VAL A 47 -0.60 -8.65 -12.34
N THR A 48 -0.72 -7.33 -12.36
CA THR A 48 0.06 -6.47 -13.26
C THR A 48 0.96 -5.55 -12.46
N LEU A 49 2.27 -5.63 -12.70
CA LEU A 49 3.30 -4.76 -12.12
C LEU A 49 3.96 -3.97 -13.24
N TYR A 50 3.79 -2.65 -13.22
CA TYR A 50 4.39 -1.73 -14.20
C TYR A 50 5.85 -1.40 -13.89
N PRO A 51 6.58 -0.77 -14.84
CA PRO A 51 8.00 -0.47 -14.65
C PRO A 51 8.31 0.31 -13.38
N GLY A 52 9.42 -0.02 -12.72
CA GLY A 52 9.89 0.65 -11.51
C GLY A 52 9.14 0.26 -10.23
N VAL A 53 8.21 -0.69 -10.28
CA VAL A 53 7.59 -1.24 -9.08
C VAL A 53 8.64 -2.00 -8.26
N PHE A 54 8.67 -1.72 -6.96
CA PHE A 54 9.49 -2.42 -5.97
C PHE A 54 8.61 -3.12 -4.95
N ILE A 55 8.82 -4.41 -4.75
CA ILE A 55 8.16 -5.23 -3.73
C ILE A 55 9.23 -5.78 -2.78
N GLY A 56 9.17 -5.38 -1.51
CA GLY A 56 10.10 -5.80 -0.47
C GLY A 56 9.89 -7.25 -0.03
N ASN A 57 10.85 -7.77 0.73
CA ASN A 57 10.85 -9.14 1.23
C ASN A 57 9.57 -9.48 2.01
N ASP A 58 9.18 -10.75 2.01
CA ASP A 58 8.06 -11.28 2.82
C ASP A 58 6.70 -10.59 2.55
N THR A 59 6.54 -10.01 1.35
CA THR A 59 5.32 -9.29 0.95
C THR A 59 4.42 -10.18 0.10
N THR A 60 3.11 -10.05 0.30
CA THR A 60 2.10 -10.77 -0.49
C THR A 60 1.24 -9.78 -1.28
N ILE A 61 1.01 -10.08 -2.57
CA ILE A 61 0.12 -9.35 -3.47
C ILE A 61 -0.97 -10.31 -3.95
N GLY A 62 -2.23 -9.99 -3.69
CA GLY A 62 -3.39 -10.80 -4.07
C GLY A 62 -3.72 -10.73 -5.57
N ASP A 63 -4.63 -11.61 -6.00
CA ASP A 63 -5.06 -11.78 -7.38
C ASP A 63 -5.64 -10.51 -8.00
N ASP A 64 -5.51 -10.37 -9.33
CA ASP A 64 -6.10 -9.26 -10.11
C ASP A 64 -5.64 -7.85 -9.69
N THR A 65 -4.58 -7.74 -8.90
CA THR A 65 -4.06 -6.47 -8.39
C THR A 65 -3.17 -5.77 -9.42
N LEU A 66 -3.29 -4.44 -9.47
CA LEU A 66 -2.62 -3.58 -10.45
C LEU A 66 -1.77 -2.53 -9.74
N LEU A 67 -0.46 -2.58 -9.92
CA LEU A 67 0.48 -1.58 -9.41
C LEU A 67 1.07 -0.76 -10.57
N TYR A 68 0.77 0.53 -10.58
CA TYR A 68 1.26 1.48 -11.58
C TYR A 68 2.75 1.82 -11.41
N PRO A 69 3.39 2.50 -12.39
CA PRO A 69 4.83 2.74 -12.35
C PRO A 69 5.31 3.42 -11.06
N ASN A 70 6.49 2.97 -10.59
CA ASN A 70 7.17 3.51 -9.41
C ASN A 70 6.40 3.38 -8.09
N VAL A 71 5.47 2.44 -7.99
CA VAL A 71 4.90 2.05 -6.69
C VAL A 71 5.95 1.28 -5.90
N VAL A 72 6.06 1.62 -4.61
CA VAL A 72 6.96 0.96 -3.66
C VAL A 72 6.11 0.30 -2.58
N VAL A 73 6.23 -1.01 -2.43
CA VAL A 73 5.70 -1.77 -1.29
C VAL A 73 6.89 -2.31 -0.51
N ARG A 74 7.08 -1.81 0.72
CA ARG A 74 8.14 -2.23 1.61
C ARG A 74 7.90 -3.66 2.13
N GLU A 75 8.89 -4.18 2.81
CA GLU A 75 8.91 -5.55 3.36
C GLU A 75 7.78 -5.81 4.37
N GLY A 76 7.27 -7.04 4.39
CA GLY A 76 6.28 -7.52 5.36
C GLY A 76 4.89 -6.91 5.22
N CYS A 77 4.52 -6.46 4.02
CA CYS A 77 3.20 -5.93 3.74
C CYS A 77 2.29 -6.97 3.09
N THR A 78 0.98 -6.82 3.29
CA THR A 78 -0.04 -7.63 2.62
C THR A 78 -0.96 -6.74 1.82
N ILE A 79 -1.06 -7.01 0.52
CA ILE A 79 -1.99 -6.35 -0.40
C ILE A 79 -3.00 -7.39 -0.87
N GLY A 80 -4.28 -7.11 -0.70
CA GLY A 80 -5.39 -7.98 -1.08
C GLY A 80 -5.57 -8.12 -2.59
N ALA A 81 -6.69 -8.71 -2.98
CA ALA A 81 -7.06 -8.92 -4.37
C ALA A 81 -7.78 -7.70 -4.97
N ARG A 82 -7.68 -7.51 -6.30
CA ARG A 82 -8.35 -6.43 -7.05
C ARG A 82 -8.03 -5.03 -6.54
N VAL A 83 -6.86 -4.88 -5.95
CA VAL A 83 -6.34 -3.59 -5.47
C VAL A 83 -5.74 -2.83 -6.64
N ILE A 84 -5.97 -1.52 -6.68
CA ILE A 84 -5.35 -0.61 -7.65
C ILE A 84 -4.49 0.40 -6.91
N ILE A 85 -3.21 0.49 -7.27
CA ILE A 85 -2.29 1.44 -6.65
C ILE A 85 -1.65 2.30 -7.73
N HIS A 86 -1.92 3.60 -7.68
CA HIS A 86 -1.41 4.56 -8.66
C HIS A 86 0.03 4.98 -8.41
N SER A 87 0.63 5.57 -9.43
CA SER A 87 2.07 5.85 -9.53
C SER A 87 2.61 6.66 -8.35
N GLY A 88 3.82 6.32 -7.92
CA GLY A 88 4.55 7.03 -6.87
C GLY A 88 4.06 6.75 -5.45
N THR A 89 3.05 5.93 -5.26
CA THR A 89 2.55 5.55 -3.93
C THR A 89 3.55 4.66 -3.22
N VAL A 90 3.75 4.94 -1.92
CA VAL A 90 4.67 4.22 -1.04
C VAL A 90 3.90 3.60 0.12
N ILE A 91 4.05 2.29 0.28
CA ILE A 91 3.41 1.50 1.33
C ILE A 91 4.47 0.88 2.23
N GLY A 92 4.31 1.05 3.54
CA GLY A 92 5.19 0.46 4.54
C GLY A 92 6.43 1.28 4.89
N SER A 93 6.44 2.59 4.60
CA SER A 93 7.44 3.50 5.15
C SER A 93 7.43 3.46 6.67
N ASP A 94 8.55 3.78 7.30
CA ASP A 94 8.58 3.92 8.75
C ASP A 94 7.64 5.02 9.23
N GLY A 95 6.82 4.71 10.23
CA GLY A 95 6.05 5.71 10.95
C GLY A 95 6.94 6.77 11.61
N PHE A 96 6.39 7.96 11.82
CA PHE A 96 7.08 9.08 12.44
C PHE A 96 7.06 8.93 13.96
N GLY A 97 7.99 8.14 14.50
CA GLY A 97 8.14 7.86 15.93
C GLY A 97 9.50 8.28 16.46
N TYR A 98 9.52 9.24 17.40
CA TYR A 98 10.74 9.71 18.06
C TYR A 98 10.49 9.97 19.54
N VAL A 99 11.50 9.70 20.37
CA VAL A 99 11.57 10.14 21.77
C VAL A 99 12.62 11.24 21.88
N GLN A 100 12.32 12.27 22.66
CA GLN A 100 13.27 13.34 22.93
C GLN A 100 13.96 13.08 24.28
N ASP A 101 15.29 13.07 24.28
CA ASP A 101 16.11 13.02 25.47
C ASP A 101 17.27 14.01 25.35
N GLN A 102 17.47 14.84 26.38
CA GLN A 102 18.52 15.88 26.45
C GLN A 102 18.59 16.76 25.17
N GLY A 103 17.44 17.15 24.61
CA GLY A 103 17.34 18.01 23.43
C GLY A 103 17.65 17.31 22.11
N ARG A 104 17.79 15.99 22.08
CA ARG A 104 18.02 15.17 20.88
C ARG A 104 16.84 14.26 20.61
N HIS A 105 16.57 13.99 19.32
CA HIS A 105 15.53 13.05 18.88
C HIS A 105 16.14 11.68 18.60
N TYR A 106 15.63 10.66 19.26
CA TYR A 106 15.99 9.27 19.04
C TYR A 106 14.83 8.56 18.33
N LYS A 107 15.14 7.91 17.18
CA LYS A 107 14.15 7.20 16.40
C LYS A 107 13.65 5.96 17.15
N ILE A 108 12.34 5.79 17.18
CA ILE A 108 11.70 4.54 17.62
C ILE A 108 11.61 3.60 16.41
N PRO A 109 12.19 2.39 16.45
CA PRO A 109 12.08 1.42 15.36
C PRO A 109 10.61 1.10 15.05
N GLN A 110 10.28 1.00 13.76
CA GLN A 110 8.95 0.65 13.28
C GLN A 110 8.97 -0.79 12.77
N LEU A 111 8.43 -1.73 13.55
CA LEU A 111 8.56 -3.17 13.35
C LEU A 111 7.30 -3.84 12.83
N GLY A 112 6.20 -3.11 12.77
CA GLY A 112 4.93 -3.62 12.25
C GLY A 112 4.87 -3.60 10.72
N GLY A 113 3.70 -3.90 10.20
CA GLY A 113 3.44 -3.96 8.76
C GLY A 113 2.28 -3.07 8.32
N VAL A 114 1.87 -3.29 7.06
CA VAL A 114 0.66 -2.71 6.46
C VAL A 114 -0.18 -3.82 5.86
N THR A 115 -1.48 -3.77 6.10
CA THR A 115 -2.47 -4.63 5.44
C THR A 115 -3.44 -3.76 4.65
N ILE A 116 -3.50 -3.99 3.34
CA ILE A 116 -4.51 -3.41 2.44
C ILE A 116 -5.42 -4.54 2.01
N GLU A 117 -6.70 -4.44 2.34
CA GLU A 117 -7.68 -5.47 2.01
C GLU A 117 -8.14 -5.37 0.54
N ASP A 118 -9.04 -6.26 0.13
CA ASP A 118 -9.55 -6.38 -1.23
C ASP A 118 -10.27 -5.11 -1.73
N ASP A 119 -10.27 -4.92 -3.05
CA ASP A 119 -11.03 -3.86 -3.73
C ASP A 119 -10.67 -2.42 -3.32
N VAL A 120 -9.53 -2.21 -2.66
CA VAL A 120 -9.02 -0.88 -2.30
C VAL A 120 -8.40 -0.21 -3.52
N GLU A 121 -8.55 1.11 -3.62
CA GLU A 121 -7.84 1.92 -4.60
C GLU A 121 -7.08 3.05 -3.89
N LEU A 122 -5.79 3.17 -4.19
CA LEU A 122 -4.91 4.23 -3.69
C LEU A 122 -4.48 5.12 -4.85
N GLY A 123 -4.74 6.42 -4.74
CA GLY A 123 -4.35 7.45 -5.68
C GLY A 123 -2.82 7.61 -5.80
N ALA A 124 -2.40 8.55 -6.64
CA ALA A 124 -0.99 8.83 -6.88
C ALA A 124 -0.33 9.51 -5.67
N ASN A 125 0.93 9.12 -5.39
CA ASN A 125 1.73 9.68 -4.31
C ASN A 125 1.05 9.61 -2.92
N VAL A 126 0.26 8.59 -2.68
CA VAL A 126 -0.25 8.25 -1.35
C VAL A 126 0.89 7.65 -0.53
N THR A 127 0.95 7.97 0.76
CA THR A 127 1.91 7.36 1.68
C THR A 127 1.16 6.65 2.81
N VAL A 128 1.51 5.38 3.04
CA VAL A 128 0.93 4.56 4.11
C VAL A 128 2.07 4.04 4.97
N ASP A 129 2.16 4.54 6.20
CA ASP A 129 3.23 4.14 7.11
C ASP A 129 2.93 2.78 7.75
N ARG A 130 3.99 2.00 7.98
CA ARG A 130 3.89 0.78 8.78
C ARG A 130 3.58 1.09 10.24
N ALA A 131 2.94 0.19 10.91
CA ALA A 131 2.72 0.30 12.34
C ALA A 131 4.05 0.24 13.12
N THR A 132 4.08 0.88 14.28
CA THR A 132 5.19 0.68 15.24
C THR A 132 5.25 -0.79 15.66
N LEU A 133 4.13 -1.35 16.07
CA LEU A 133 3.88 -2.77 16.34
C LEU A 133 2.49 -3.12 15.79
N GLY A 134 2.30 -4.34 15.29
CA GLY A 134 1.03 -4.77 14.68
C GLY A 134 0.89 -4.27 13.23
N GLN A 135 -0.27 -3.73 12.86
CA GLN A 135 -0.59 -3.39 11.47
C GLN A 135 -1.24 -2.00 11.35
N THR A 136 -0.89 -1.26 10.30
CA THR A 136 -1.72 -0.20 9.72
C THR A 136 -2.66 -0.87 8.73
N VAL A 137 -3.96 -0.60 8.80
CA VAL A 137 -4.97 -1.37 8.05
C VAL A 137 -5.86 -0.46 7.22
N ILE A 138 -5.99 -0.75 5.92
CA ILE A 138 -6.98 -0.15 5.03
C ILE A 138 -7.94 -1.25 4.61
N LYS A 139 -9.20 -1.15 5.07
CA LYS A 139 -10.20 -2.18 4.87
C LYS A 139 -10.85 -2.14 3.50
N GLN A 140 -11.47 -3.26 3.16
CA GLN A 140 -12.06 -3.55 1.87
C GLN A 140 -12.86 -2.40 1.26
N GLY A 141 -12.69 -2.20 -0.05
CA GLY A 141 -13.48 -1.28 -0.86
C GLY A 141 -13.21 0.21 -0.62
N THR A 142 -12.28 0.56 0.26
CA THR A 142 -11.88 1.95 0.55
C THR A 142 -11.24 2.60 -0.68
N LYS A 143 -11.56 3.88 -0.90
CA LYS A 143 -10.99 4.70 -1.97
C LYS A 143 -10.23 5.88 -1.39
N VAL A 144 -8.97 5.99 -1.78
CA VAL A 144 -8.03 7.01 -1.30
C VAL A 144 -7.56 7.81 -2.50
N ASP A 145 -7.81 9.11 -2.49
CA ASP A 145 -7.40 10.04 -3.55
C ASP A 145 -5.91 10.40 -3.42
N ASN A 146 -5.43 11.22 -4.33
CA ASN A 146 -4.01 11.56 -4.46
C ASN A 146 -3.46 12.31 -3.24
N LEU A 147 -2.17 12.11 -2.94
CA LEU A 147 -1.43 12.87 -1.92
C LEU A 147 -1.96 12.69 -0.49
N VAL A 148 -2.67 11.63 -0.19
CA VAL A 148 -3.13 11.32 1.17
C VAL A 148 -1.99 10.72 1.98
N GLN A 149 -1.86 11.15 3.25
CA GLN A 149 -0.95 10.55 4.24
C GLN A 149 -1.74 9.74 5.26
N ILE A 150 -1.43 8.47 5.41
CA ILE A 150 -1.96 7.56 6.43
C ILE A 150 -0.80 7.14 7.34
N ALA A 151 -0.80 7.63 8.58
CA ALA A 151 0.27 7.37 9.52
C ALA A 151 0.20 5.97 10.16
N HIS A 152 1.20 5.65 10.97
CA HIS A 152 1.36 4.35 11.63
C HIS A 152 0.17 3.97 12.52
N ASN A 153 -0.16 2.70 12.58
CA ASN A 153 -1.24 2.15 13.43
C ASN A 153 -2.64 2.71 13.13
N VAL A 154 -2.85 3.37 12.00
CA VAL A 154 -4.17 3.82 11.57
C VAL A 154 -4.99 2.63 11.07
N THR A 155 -6.29 2.66 11.37
CA THR A 155 -7.27 1.75 10.77
C THR A 155 -8.30 2.54 10.00
N ILE A 156 -8.42 2.30 8.70
CA ILE A 156 -9.49 2.86 7.86
C ILE A 156 -10.55 1.78 7.64
N GLY A 157 -11.78 2.04 8.07
CA GLY A 157 -12.92 1.13 7.92
C GLY A 157 -13.35 0.96 6.47
N ALA A 158 -14.03 -0.16 6.20
CA ALA A 158 -14.43 -0.56 4.86
C ALA A 158 -15.30 0.48 4.14
N HIS A 159 -15.15 0.55 2.81
CA HIS A 159 -15.94 1.40 1.92
C HIS A 159 -15.89 2.91 2.25
N SER A 160 -14.84 3.36 2.90
CA SER A 160 -14.60 4.77 3.19
C SER A 160 -13.95 5.49 2.01
N ILE A 161 -14.07 6.82 1.96
CA ILE A 161 -13.50 7.68 0.92
C ILE A 161 -12.65 8.76 1.59
N LEU A 162 -11.37 8.80 1.24
CA LEU A 162 -10.43 9.84 1.65
C LEU A 162 -10.11 10.72 0.44
N VAL A 163 -10.55 11.97 0.45
CA VAL A 163 -10.33 12.90 -0.65
C VAL A 163 -8.90 13.47 -0.60
N ALA A 164 -8.44 14.06 -1.68
CA ALA A 164 -7.05 14.46 -1.87
C ALA A 164 -6.45 15.27 -0.71
N GLN A 165 -5.18 15.00 -0.40
CA GLN A 165 -4.38 15.72 0.60
C GLN A 165 -4.90 15.59 2.05
N VAL A 166 -5.74 14.60 2.35
CA VAL A 166 -6.08 14.27 3.74
C VAL A 166 -4.84 13.76 4.46
N GLY A 167 -4.63 14.25 5.68
CA GLY A 167 -3.59 13.75 6.59
C GLY A 167 -4.20 13.09 7.82
N ILE A 168 -3.86 11.84 8.08
CA ILE A 168 -4.35 11.09 9.24
C ILE A 168 -3.18 10.76 10.15
N ALA A 169 -3.19 11.31 11.36
CA ALA A 169 -2.14 11.07 12.36
C ALA A 169 -2.24 9.66 12.97
N GLY A 170 -1.17 9.25 13.64
CA GLY A 170 -1.00 7.89 14.13
C GLY A 170 -2.10 7.39 15.07
N SER A 171 -2.35 6.09 15.05
CA SER A 171 -3.31 5.40 15.93
C SER A 171 -4.77 5.88 15.82
N THR A 172 -5.12 6.60 14.76
CA THR A 172 -6.49 7.01 14.47
C THR A 172 -7.30 5.84 13.91
N CYS A 173 -8.55 5.73 14.34
CA CYS A 173 -9.50 4.74 13.84
C CYS A 173 -10.65 5.44 13.10
N VAL A 174 -10.75 5.22 11.80
CA VAL A 174 -11.85 5.68 10.95
C VAL A 174 -12.83 4.53 10.77
N GLY A 175 -14.13 4.78 11.02
CA GLY A 175 -15.19 3.79 10.83
C GLY A 175 -15.43 3.43 9.37
N HIS A 176 -16.45 2.60 9.14
CA HIS A 176 -16.85 2.20 7.79
C HIS A 176 -17.76 3.25 7.13
N HIS A 177 -17.70 3.37 5.78
CA HIS A 177 -18.52 4.30 4.99
C HIS A 177 -18.33 5.78 5.35
N VAL A 178 -17.19 6.14 5.93
CA VAL A 178 -16.83 7.52 6.25
C VAL A 178 -16.31 8.23 5.00
N MET A 179 -16.70 9.47 4.79
CA MET A 179 -16.14 10.34 3.76
C MET A 179 -15.40 11.51 4.43
N ILE A 180 -14.09 11.63 4.15
CA ILE A 180 -13.25 12.71 4.67
C ILE A 180 -12.94 13.65 3.52
N GLY A 181 -13.36 14.93 3.65
CA GLY A 181 -13.15 15.97 2.65
C GLY A 181 -11.67 16.32 2.45
N GLY A 182 -11.34 16.83 1.27
CA GLY A 182 -9.97 17.16 0.90
C GLY A 182 -9.29 18.15 1.84
N GLN A 183 -7.98 17.98 2.04
CA GLN A 183 -7.13 18.80 2.92
C GLN A 183 -7.52 18.75 4.41
N ALA A 184 -8.37 17.81 4.82
CA ALA A 184 -8.66 17.61 6.24
C ALA A 184 -7.46 16.97 6.95
N GLY A 185 -7.18 17.46 8.17
CA GLY A 185 -6.19 16.86 9.07
C GLY A 185 -6.88 16.22 10.27
N LEU A 186 -6.54 14.96 10.55
CA LEU A 186 -7.04 14.21 11.70
C LEU A 186 -5.95 14.08 12.75
N ALA A 187 -6.26 14.48 13.99
CA ALA A 187 -5.36 14.33 15.12
C ALA A 187 -5.13 12.83 15.44
N ASP A 188 -4.06 12.56 16.19
CA ASP A 188 -3.72 11.22 16.64
C ASP A 188 -4.71 10.66 17.67
N HIS A 189 -4.82 9.34 17.74
CA HIS A 189 -5.59 8.59 18.73
C HIS A 189 -7.09 8.95 18.78
N ILE A 190 -7.69 9.45 17.71
CA ILE A 190 -9.14 9.72 17.64
C ILE A 190 -9.89 8.59 16.94
N VAL A 191 -11.20 8.53 17.20
CA VAL A 191 -12.15 7.63 16.54
C VAL A 191 -13.21 8.46 15.83
N ILE A 192 -13.46 8.14 14.55
CA ILE A 192 -14.43 8.82 13.68
C ILE A 192 -15.43 7.81 13.14
#